data_3626a4e78afbe5e3c8756e39f541740a
#
_entry.id   3626a4e78afbe5e3c8756e39f541740a
#
_cell.length_a   1.000
_cell.length_b   1.000
_cell.length_c   1.000
_cell.angle_alpha   90.00
_cell.angle_beta   90.00
_cell.angle_gamma   90.00
#
_symmetry.space_group_name_H-M   'P 1'
#
loop_
_entity.id
_entity.type
_entity.pdbx_description
1 polymer ?
#
loop_
_entity_poly.entity_id
_entity_poly.type
_entity_poly.pdbx_seq_one_letter_code
_entity_poly.pdbx_strand_id
1 'polypeptide(L)'
;MLISLVVIIFLTIWWSIYLMTVCKNIRFLDKACIKIQDGANTMESPWRLCTVTQVNQVKILISVVPIFACTIVFNTILAQLQTFSVQQGSAMDTQLTKSFHIPPASLQSIPYILLIIVVPLYDTFFVPFARKITGHESGISPLHRIGFGLFFATFSMVAAAIMEKKRRDSAVDLNKTLSIFWITPQFLIFGLSEMFTAVGLIEFFYKQSLKGMQAFLTAMTYCSYSFGFYLSSLLVSLVNKITSSSSHGGWLHDNDLNKDRLDLFYWMLAALSFLNFLNYLFWSRWYSNNSSSSSNSHQETNVEDFSHYNFASGKNNGADDINIP
;
A
#
# COMPACT_ATOMS: atom_id res chain seq x y z
N MET A 1 -0.86 -19.38 -18.55
CA MET A 1 -0.50 -19.11 -17.15
C MET A 1 0.95 -18.67 -16.99
N LEU A 2 1.95 -19.47 -17.38
CA LEU A 2 3.37 -19.10 -17.23
C LEU A 2 3.75 -17.80 -17.95
N ILE A 3 3.31 -17.59 -19.18
CA ILE A 3 3.65 -16.38 -19.95
C ILE A 3 3.07 -15.11 -19.30
N SER A 4 1.82 -15.14 -18.86
CA SER A 4 1.19 -13.99 -18.18
C SER A 4 1.90 -13.67 -16.87
N LEU A 5 2.28 -14.69 -16.11
CA LEU A 5 3.00 -14.56 -14.86
C LEU A 5 4.42 -14.00 -15.09
N VAL A 6 5.13 -14.47 -16.10
CA VAL A 6 6.46 -13.97 -16.48
C VAL A 6 6.41 -12.50 -16.91
N VAL A 7 5.42 -12.11 -17.71
CA VAL A 7 5.24 -10.70 -18.12
C VAL A 7 4.97 -9.80 -16.90
N ILE A 8 4.12 -10.23 -15.97
CA ILE A 8 3.82 -9.49 -14.75
C ILE A 8 5.07 -9.37 -13.88
N ILE A 9 5.82 -10.46 -13.68
CA ILE A 9 7.10 -10.44 -12.93
C ILE A 9 8.08 -9.46 -13.56
N PHE A 10 8.23 -9.52 -14.88
CA PHE A 10 9.14 -8.64 -15.61
C PHE A 10 8.75 -7.17 -15.46
N LEU A 11 7.46 -6.85 -15.57
CA LEU A 11 6.95 -5.49 -15.38
C LEU A 11 7.14 -4.99 -13.94
N THR A 12 6.92 -5.81 -12.93
CA THR A 12 7.12 -5.42 -11.52
C THR A 12 8.59 -5.19 -11.19
N ILE A 13 9.50 -6.03 -11.71
CA ILE A 13 10.95 -5.86 -11.52
C ILE A 13 11.43 -4.61 -12.27
N TRP A 14 11.04 -4.45 -13.53
CA TRP A 14 11.41 -3.27 -14.33
C TRP A 14 10.94 -1.97 -13.70
N TRP A 15 9.69 -1.94 -13.22
CA TRP A 15 9.11 -0.82 -12.50
C TRP A 15 9.88 -0.50 -11.21
N SER A 16 10.27 -1.52 -10.46
CA SER A 16 11.07 -1.36 -9.23
C SER A 16 12.46 -0.79 -9.53
N ILE A 17 13.13 -1.26 -10.58
CA ILE A 17 14.43 -0.73 -11.02
C ILE A 17 14.30 0.73 -11.45
N TYR A 18 13.26 1.06 -12.23
CA TYR A 18 12.99 2.43 -12.67
C TYR A 18 12.77 3.36 -11.46
N LEU A 19 11.91 2.99 -10.52
CA LEU A 19 11.68 3.76 -9.30
C LEU A 19 12.96 3.92 -8.47
N MET A 20 13.78 2.88 -8.37
CA MET A 20 15.06 2.95 -7.66
C MET A 20 16.01 3.98 -8.29
N THR A 21 16.04 4.04 -9.61
CA THR A 21 16.86 5.03 -10.35
C THR A 21 16.35 6.45 -10.09
N VAL A 22 15.05 6.66 -10.13
CA VAL A 22 14.42 7.95 -9.81
C VAL A 22 14.73 8.36 -8.36
N CYS A 23 14.55 7.45 -7.40
CA CYS A 23 14.79 7.73 -5.99
C CYS A 23 16.26 7.99 -5.64
N LYS A 24 17.22 7.38 -6.35
CA LYS A 24 18.65 7.66 -6.17
C LYS A 24 19.05 9.06 -6.67
N ASN A 25 18.38 9.57 -7.70
CA ASN A 25 18.70 10.84 -8.32
C ASN A 25 18.06 12.07 -7.63
N ILE A 26 17.37 11.90 -6.50
CA ILE A 26 16.65 12.98 -5.78
C ILE A 26 17.60 14.10 -5.31
N ARG A 27 18.92 13.84 -5.17
CA ARG A 27 19.92 14.84 -4.76
C ARG A 27 20.01 16.05 -5.69
N PHE A 28 19.58 15.94 -6.97
CA PHE A 28 19.57 17.10 -7.86
C PHE A 28 18.61 18.20 -7.40
N LEU A 29 17.56 17.86 -6.62
CA LEU A 29 16.60 18.81 -6.07
C LEU A 29 17.24 19.77 -5.06
N ASP A 30 18.38 19.41 -4.44
CA ASP A 30 19.09 20.28 -3.51
C ASP A 30 19.63 21.54 -4.21
N LYS A 31 19.88 21.46 -5.53
CA LYS A 31 20.29 22.60 -6.34
C LYS A 31 19.23 23.71 -6.41
N ALA A 32 17.96 23.37 -6.18
CA ALA A 32 16.88 24.35 -6.17
C ALA A 32 16.90 25.29 -4.94
N CYS A 33 17.67 24.94 -3.90
CA CYS A 33 17.86 25.76 -2.69
C CYS A 33 19.15 26.57 -2.72
N ILE A 34 20.03 26.38 -3.73
CA ILE A 34 21.31 27.06 -3.80
C ILE A 34 21.10 28.47 -4.38
N LYS A 35 21.38 29.48 -3.57
CA LYS A 35 21.38 30.88 -4.01
C LYS A 35 22.61 31.09 -4.91
N ILE A 36 22.39 31.34 -6.20
CA ILE A 36 23.47 31.78 -7.10
C ILE A 36 23.78 33.20 -6.73
N GLN A 37 25.00 33.48 -6.27
CA GLN A 37 25.52 34.82 -6.01
C GLN A 37 25.81 35.56 -7.36
N ASP A 38 24.74 35.90 -8.08
CA ASP A 38 24.86 36.84 -9.17
C ASP A 38 24.76 38.26 -8.58
N GLY A 39 25.85 39.02 -8.74
CA GLY A 39 25.96 40.38 -8.22
C GLY A 39 24.84 41.29 -8.73
N ALA A 40 24.36 42.14 -7.81
CA ALA A 40 23.44 43.27 -7.93
C ALA A 40 21.94 42.98 -7.98
N ASN A 41 21.26 43.41 -6.88
CA ASN A 41 19.91 44.02 -6.78
C ASN A 41 18.83 43.65 -7.81
N THR A 42 18.61 42.38 -8.10
CA THR A 42 17.38 41.95 -8.76
C THR A 42 16.42 41.40 -7.72
N MET A 43 15.20 41.95 -7.63
CA MET A 43 14.10 41.38 -6.84
C MET A 43 13.99 39.89 -7.16
N GLU A 44 14.31 39.06 -6.19
CA GLU A 44 14.26 37.61 -6.32
C GLU A 44 12.80 37.19 -6.54
N SER A 45 12.52 36.62 -7.70
CA SER A 45 11.20 36.05 -8.00
C SER A 45 10.96 34.84 -7.09
N PRO A 46 9.80 34.72 -6.41
CA PRO A 46 9.44 33.56 -5.57
C PRO A 46 9.52 32.22 -6.31
N TRP A 47 9.59 32.25 -7.64
CA TRP A 47 9.66 31.06 -8.51
C TRP A 47 11.10 30.59 -8.78
N ARG A 48 12.12 31.37 -8.39
CA ARG A 48 13.53 31.02 -8.66
C ARG A 48 14.24 30.32 -7.51
N LEU A 49 13.80 30.53 -6.28
CA LEU A 49 14.43 29.95 -5.10
C LEU A 49 13.37 29.20 -4.28
N CYS A 50 13.59 27.90 -4.07
CA CYS A 50 12.74 27.09 -3.20
C CYS A 50 13.30 27.09 -1.77
N THR A 51 12.43 27.08 -0.78
CA THR A 51 12.86 26.88 0.62
C THR A 51 13.32 25.42 0.82
N VAL A 52 14.28 25.21 1.71
CA VAL A 52 14.76 23.86 2.09
C VAL A 52 13.60 22.97 2.52
N THR A 53 12.61 23.55 3.22
CA THR A 53 11.38 22.85 3.64
C THR A 53 10.58 22.32 2.45
N GLN A 54 10.40 23.12 1.39
CA GLN A 54 9.68 22.71 0.18
C GLN A 54 10.41 21.58 -0.55
N VAL A 55 11.73 21.68 -0.68
CA VAL A 55 12.52 20.61 -1.29
C VAL A 55 12.45 19.32 -0.49
N ASN A 56 12.51 19.39 0.83
CA ASN A 56 12.35 18.22 1.70
C ASN A 56 10.95 17.60 1.58
N GLN A 57 9.89 18.41 1.46
CA GLN A 57 8.54 17.93 1.20
C GLN A 57 8.44 17.11 -0.11
N VAL A 58 9.02 17.61 -1.19
CA VAL A 58 9.06 16.91 -2.47
C VAL A 58 9.86 15.62 -2.38
N LYS A 59 10.99 15.62 -1.67
CA LYS A 59 11.79 14.39 -1.45
C LYS A 59 11.01 13.32 -0.69
N ILE A 60 10.31 13.70 0.38
CA ILE A 60 9.44 12.77 1.13
C ILE A 60 8.37 12.21 0.19
N LEU A 61 7.71 13.06 -0.60
CA LEU A 61 6.68 12.63 -1.54
C LEU A 61 7.21 11.59 -2.55
N ILE A 62 8.36 11.85 -3.16
CA ILE A 62 8.97 10.92 -4.12
C ILE A 62 9.38 9.61 -3.43
N SER A 63 9.88 9.65 -2.21
CA SER A 63 10.27 8.44 -1.45
C SER A 63 9.09 7.54 -1.09
N VAL A 64 7.88 8.09 -1.03
CA VAL A 64 6.63 7.36 -0.74
C VAL A 64 6.03 6.70 -2.00
N VAL A 65 6.39 7.16 -3.21
CA VAL A 65 5.85 6.64 -4.48
C VAL A 65 5.95 5.12 -4.62
N PRO A 66 7.05 4.44 -4.26
CA PRO A 66 7.13 2.98 -4.36
C PRO A 66 6.12 2.24 -3.47
N ILE A 67 5.90 2.76 -2.24
CA ILE A 67 4.90 2.21 -1.31
C ILE A 67 3.50 2.42 -1.89
N PHE A 68 3.24 3.61 -2.43
CA PHE A 68 2.00 3.94 -3.13
C PHE A 68 1.72 2.99 -4.32
N ALA A 69 2.74 2.65 -5.12
CA ALA A 69 2.60 1.69 -6.21
C ALA A 69 2.18 0.30 -5.72
N CYS A 70 2.73 -0.17 -4.59
CA CYS A 70 2.32 -1.44 -3.97
C CYS A 70 0.86 -1.42 -3.52
N THR A 71 0.34 -0.26 -3.06
CA THR A 71 -1.07 -0.13 -2.68
C THR A 71 -2.01 -0.12 -3.86
N ILE A 72 -1.59 0.35 -5.04
CA ILE A 72 -2.39 0.24 -6.28
C ILE A 72 -2.62 -1.23 -6.62
N VAL A 73 -1.59 -2.07 -6.55
CA VAL A 73 -1.72 -3.52 -6.81
C VAL A 73 -2.66 -4.17 -5.78
N PHE A 74 -2.57 -3.80 -4.51
CA PHE A 74 -3.50 -4.25 -3.47
C PHE A 74 -4.95 -3.88 -3.80
N ASN A 75 -5.20 -2.63 -4.20
CA ASN A 75 -6.54 -2.16 -4.57
C ASN A 75 -7.05 -2.82 -5.87
N THR A 76 -6.15 -3.25 -6.76
CA THR A 76 -6.51 -4.07 -7.93
C THR A 76 -7.08 -5.42 -7.50
N ILE A 77 -6.46 -6.06 -6.50
CA ILE A 77 -6.91 -7.33 -5.94
C ILE A 77 -8.27 -7.15 -5.24
N LEU A 78 -8.42 -6.07 -4.47
CA LEU A 78 -9.70 -5.69 -3.85
C LEU A 78 -10.82 -5.58 -4.89
N ALA A 79 -10.58 -4.85 -5.97
CA ALA A 79 -11.55 -4.66 -7.04
C ALA A 79 -11.96 -5.98 -7.70
N GLN A 80 -11.01 -6.89 -7.93
CA GLN A 80 -11.28 -8.22 -8.48
C GLN A 80 -12.10 -9.08 -7.52
N LEU A 81 -11.76 -9.07 -6.23
CA LEU A 81 -12.51 -9.78 -5.22
C LEU A 81 -13.97 -9.29 -5.16
N GLN A 82 -14.18 -7.97 -5.17
CA GLN A 82 -15.52 -7.38 -5.14
C GLN A 82 -16.34 -7.73 -6.39
N THR A 83 -15.73 -7.70 -7.57
CA THR A 83 -16.42 -7.96 -8.84
C THR A 83 -16.79 -9.43 -8.99
N PHE A 84 -15.82 -10.32 -8.85
CA PHE A 84 -16.04 -11.76 -9.10
C PHE A 84 -16.76 -12.46 -7.98
N SER A 85 -16.73 -11.96 -6.75
CA SER A 85 -17.47 -12.55 -5.65
C SER A 85 -19.00 -12.45 -5.82
N VAL A 86 -19.48 -11.38 -6.46
CA VAL A 86 -20.90 -11.26 -6.80
C VAL A 86 -21.32 -12.29 -7.84
N GLN A 87 -20.51 -12.48 -8.88
CA GLN A 87 -20.73 -13.51 -9.90
C GLN A 87 -20.66 -14.92 -9.29
N GLN A 88 -19.67 -15.16 -8.42
CA GLN A 88 -19.48 -16.41 -7.69
C GLN A 88 -20.69 -16.71 -6.80
N GLY A 89 -21.15 -15.73 -6.02
CA GLY A 89 -22.32 -15.85 -5.17
C GLY A 89 -23.63 -16.10 -5.96
N SER A 90 -23.75 -15.51 -7.16
CA SER A 90 -24.93 -15.72 -8.04
C SER A 90 -24.99 -17.17 -8.57
N ALA A 91 -23.86 -17.84 -8.70
CA ALA A 91 -23.75 -19.23 -9.14
C ALA A 91 -23.82 -20.25 -7.97
N MET A 92 -24.12 -19.79 -6.75
CA MET A 92 -24.19 -20.61 -5.54
C MET A 92 -25.61 -20.61 -4.95
N ASP A 93 -25.84 -21.54 -4.00
CA ASP A 93 -27.10 -21.58 -3.28
C ASP A 93 -27.13 -20.44 -2.26
N THR A 94 -28.05 -19.50 -2.50
CA THR A 94 -28.26 -18.30 -1.68
C THR A 94 -29.33 -18.50 -0.60
N GLN A 95 -29.97 -19.68 -0.53
CA GLN A 95 -31.04 -19.94 0.44
C GLN A 95 -30.49 -20.03 1.87
N LEU A 96 -30.94 -19.13 2.74
CA LEU A 96 -30.71 -19.20 4.19
C LEU A 96 -31.87 -19.92 4.87
N THR A 97 -33.09 -19.63 4.42
CA THR A 97 -34.34 -20.21 4.91
C THR A 97 -35.29 -20.37 3.74
N LYS A 98 -36.36 -21.17 3.88
CA LYS A 98 -37.34 -21.41 2.82
C LYS A 98 -37.90 -20.13 2.17
N SER A 99 -37.90 -19.01 2.90
CA SER A 99 -38.45 -17.72 2.44
C SER A 99 -37.42 -16.60 2.31
N PHE A 100 -36.12 -16.83 2.63
CA PHE A 100 -35.13 -15.79 2.61
C PHE A 100 -33.91 -16.23 1.82
N HIS A 101 -33.56 -15.40 0.82
CA HIS A 101 -32.37 -15.53 -0.01
C HIS A 101 -31.39 -14.41 0.31
N ILE A 102 -30.11 -14.75 0.46
CA ILE A 102 -29.04 -13.77 0.66
C ILE A 102 -28.68 -13.17 -0.71
N PRO A 103 -28.79 -11.85 -0.91
CA PRO A 103 -28.32 -11.22 -2.15
C PRO A 103 -26.79 -11.40 -2.26
N PRO A 104 -26.26 -11.88 -3.41
CA PRO A 104 -24.80 -12.10 -3.55
C PRO A 104 -23.97 -10.84 -3.28
N ALA A 105 -24.49 -9.66 -3.64
CA ALA A 105 -23.81 -8.40 -3.38
C ALA A 105 -23.65 -8.07 -1.88
N SER A 106 -24.49 -8.63 -0.99
CA SER A 106 -24.39 -8.40 0.46
C SER A 106 -23.14 -9.02 1.09
N LEU A 107 -22.50 -9.99 0.43
CA LEU A 107 -21.25 -10.58 0.89
C LEU A 107 -20.10 -9.56 0.99
N GLN A 108 -20.16 -8.51 0.18
CA GLN A 108 -19.20 -7.39 0.26
C GLN A 108 -19.26 -6.63 1.58
N SER A 109 -20.34 -6.77 2.35
CA SER A 109 -20.48 -6.15 3.68
C SER A 109 -19.65 -6.88 4.74
N ILE A 110 -19.25 -8.14 4.52
CA ILE A 110 -18.51 -8.95 5.51
C ILE A 110 -17.17 -8.29 5.90
N PRO A 111 -16.29 -7.86 4.98
CA PRO A 111 -15.07 -7.15 5.33
C PRO A 111 -15.32 -5.88 6.15
N TYR A 112 -16.35 -5.09 5.80
CA TYR A 112 -16.67 -3.85 6.51
C TYR A 112 -17.21 -4.09 7.92
N ILE A 113 -18.06 -5.11 8.11
CA ILE A 113 -18.51 -5.53 9.45
C ILE A 113 -17.31 -5.98 10.28
N LEU A 114 -16.40 -6.76 9.68
CA LEU A 114 -15.19 -7.19 10.35
C LEU A 114 -14.32 -5.99 10.76
N LEU A 115 -14.16 -4.99 9.90
CA LEU A 115 -13.44 -3.75 10.19
C LEU A 115 -14.01 -3.04 11.42
N ILE A 116 -15.34 -2.85 11.49
CA ILE A 116 -16.02 -2.19 12.60
C ILE A 116 -15.75 -2.90 13.93
N ILE A 117 -15.65 -4.24 13.91
CA ILE A 117 -15.42 -5.04 15.13
C ILE A 117 -13.92 -5.12 15.46
N VAL A 118 -13.07 -5.40 14.46
CA VAL A 118 -11.67 -5.72 14.70
C VAL A 118 -10.82 -4.48 14.99
N VAL A 119 -11.12 -3.30 14.41
CA VAL A 119 -10.36 -2.09 14.67
C VAL A 119 -10.39 -1.69 16.15
N PRO A 120 -11.55 -1.58 16.82
CA PRO A 120 -11.60 -1.29 18.25
C PRO A 120 -10.92 -2.38 19.11
N LEU A 121 -11.09 -3.65 18.75
CA LEU A 121 -10.43 -4.76 19.45
C LEU A 121 -8.90 -4.67 19.31
N TYR A 122 -8.42 -4.34 18.12
CA TYR A 122 -7.00 -4.14 17.86
C TYR A 122 -6.44 -2.99 18.71
N ASP A 123 -7.10 -1.85 18.75
CA ASP A 123 -6.64 -0.68 19.50
C ASP A 123 -6.70 -0.90 21.02
N THR A 124 -7.73 -1.60 21.51
CA THR A 124 -7.94 -1.80 22.95
C THR A 124 -7.06 -2.92 23.53
N PHE A 125 -6.88 -4.02 22.80
CA PHE A 125 -6.17 -5.21 23.30
C PHE A 125 -4.78 -5.36 22.71
N PHE A 126 -4.67 -5.29 21.38
CA PHE A 126 -3.42 -5.62 20.69
C PHE A 126 -2.36 -4.50 20.83
N VAL A 127 -2.74 -3.24 20.67
CA VAL A 127 -1.81 -2.10 20.75
C VAL A 127 -1.16 -1.99 22.13
N PRO A 128 -1.88 -2.06 23.27
CA PRO A 128 -1.26 -2.02 24.60
C PRO A 128 -0.31 -3.20 24.85
N PHE A 129 -0.68 -4.40 24.36
CA PHE A 129 0.17 -5.58 24.48
C PHE A 129 1.44 -5.46 23.62
N ALA A 130 1.29 -5.05 22.36
CA ALA A 130 2.40 -4.83 21.46
C ALA A 130 3.34 -3.72 21.94
N ARG A 131 2.79 -2.64 22.53
CA ARG A 131 3.58 -1.54 23.13
C ARG A 131 4.50 -2.02 24.26
N LYS A 132 4.04 -2.96 25.08
CA LYS A 132 4.86 -3.54 26.17
C LYS A 132 6.05 -4.35 25.63
N ILE A 133 5.91 -4.97 24.44
CA ILE A 133 6.95 -5.82 23.84
C ILE A 133 7.89 -5.00 22.96
N THR A 134 7.35 -4.09 22.15
CA THR A 134 8.12 -3.36 21.13
C THR A 134 8.67 -2.03 21.60
N GLY A 135 8.13 -1.46 22.67
CA GLY A 135 8.48 -0.12 23.16
C GLY A 135 8.00 1.05 22.26
N HIS A 136 7.28 0.76 21.16
CA HIS A 136 6.73 1.78 20.26
C HIS A 136 5.35 2.23 20.71
N GLU A 137 5.08 3.54 20.68
CA GLU A 137 3.77 4.11 21.07
C GLU A 137 2.59 3.54 20.26
N SER A 138 2.78 3.26 18.98
CA SER A 138 1.77 2.66 18.09
C SER A 138 1.70 1.13 18.18
N GLY A 139 2.48 0.47 19.04
CA GLY A 139 2.62 -0.98 19.14
C GLY A 139 3.44 -1.59 18.00
N ILE A 140 3.00 -1.45 16.76
CA ILE A 140 3.71 -1.90 15.54
C ILE A 140 3.91 -0.69 14.62
N SER A 141 5.07 -0.60 13.98
CA SER A 141 5.31 0.49 13.03
C SER A 141 4.32 0.43 11.85
N PRO A 142 3.91 1.57 11.28
CA PRO A 142 2.95 1.60 10.17
C PRO A 142 3.39 0.76 8.97
N LEU A 143 4.68 0.76 8.67
CA LEU A 143 5.25 -0.05 7.58
C LEU A 143 5.08 -1.56 7.82
N HIS A 144 5.34 -2.05 9.03
CA HIS A 144 5.10 -3.45 9.35
C HIS A 144 3.62 -3.81 9.28
N ARG A 145 2.74 -2.89 9.71
CA ARG A 145 1.29 -3.06 9.64
C ARG A 145 0.81 -3.25 8.19
N ILE A 146 1.24 -2.38 7.27
CA ILE A 146 0.95 -2.54 5.84
C ILE A 146 1.48 -3.88 5.30
N GLY A 147 2.70 -4.28 5.72
CA GLY A 147 3.28 -5.57 5.34
C GLY A 147 2.42 -6.76 5.77
N PHE A 148 1.91 -6.77 7.00
CA PHE A 148 0.97 -7.79 7.47
C PHE A 148 -0.32 -7.80 6.64
N GLY A 149 -0.85 -6.63 6.29
CA GLY A 149 -2.01 -6.53 5.43
C GLY A 149 -1.79 -7.18 4.06
N LEU A 150 -0.70 -6.87 3.37
CA LEU A 150 -0.36 -7.47 2.08
C LEU A 150 -0.11 -8.98 2.16
N PHE A 151 0.46 -9.46 3.28
CA PHE A 151 0.61 -10.89 3.54
C PHE A 151 -0.75 -11.59 3.63
N PHE A 152 -1.69 -11.05 4.42
CA PHE A 152 -3.04 -11.60 4.53
C PHE A 152 -3.82 -11.52 3.20
N ALA A 153 -3.60 -10.49 2.37
CA ALA A 153 -4.18 -10.41 1.04
C ALA A 153 -3.81 -11.63 0.17
N THR A 154 -2.56 -12.07 0.25
CA THR A 154 -2.11 -13.27 -0.48
C THR A 154 -2.88 -14.52 -0.04
N PHE A 155 -3.05 -14.71 1.27
CA PHE A 155 -3.82 -15.87 1.79
C PHE A 155 -5.30 -15.78 1.42
N SER A 156 -5.88 -14.59 1.39
CA SER A 156 -7.26 -14.39 0.94
C SER A 156 -7.45 -14.85 -0.51
N MET A 157 -6.50 -14.52 -1.41
CA MET A 157 -6.55 -14.96 -2.80
C MET A 157 -6.34 -16.47 -2.95
N VAL A 158 -5.47 -17.07 -2.14
CA VAL A 158 -5.32 -18.54 -2.09
C VAL A 158 -6.62 -19.20 -1.63
N ALA A 159 -7.26 -18.65 -0.58
CA ALA A 159 -8.54 -19.18 -0.11
C ALA A 159 -9.62 -19.02 -1.21
N ALA A 160 -9.67 -17.89 -1.92
CA ALA A 160 -10.58 -17.69 -3.04
C ALA A 160 -10.38 -18.72 -4.16
N ALA A 161 -9.13 -19.00 -4.52
CA ALA A 161 -8.79 -19.99 -5.55
C ALA A 161 -9.23 -21.41 -5.16
N ILE A 162 -9.01 -21.80 -3.90
CA ILE A 162 -9.40 -23.12 -3.37
C ILE A 162 -10.93 -23.23 -3.34
N MET A 163 -11.63 -22.20 -2.85
CA MET A 163 -13.08 -22.20 -2.77
C MET A 163 -13.72 -22.22 -4.15
N GLU A 164 -13.18 -21.47 -5.10
CA GLU A 164 -13.69 -21.46 -6.46
C GLU A 164 -13.48 -22.81 -7.16
N LYS A 165 -12.32 -23.42 -7.01
CA LYS A 165 -12.08 -24.77 -7.51
C LYS A 165 -13.11 -25.75 -6.94
N LYS A 166 -13.36 -25.73 -5.62
CA LYS A 166 -14.34 -26.59 -4.96
C LYS A 166 -15.77 -26.33 -5.45
N ARG A 167 -16.14 -25.04 -5.64
CA ARG A 167 -17.44 -24.65 -6.19
C ARG A 167 -17.64 -25.27 -7.58
N ARG A 168 -16.65 -25.07 -8.46
CA ARG A 168 -16.70 -25.53 -9.84
C ARG A 168 -16.75 -27.04 -9.93
N ASP A 169 -15.90 -27.76 -9.20
CA ASP A 169 -15.90 -29.22 -9.18
C ASP A 169 -17.25 -29.77 -8.68
N SER A 170 -17.86 -29.14 -7.66
CA SER A 170 -19.20 -29.52 -7.19
C SER A 170 -20.30 -29.25 -8.22
N ALA A 171 -20.22 -28.13 -8.93
CA ALA A 171 -21.22 -27.78 -9.93
C ALA A 171 -21.11 -28.65 -11.21
N VAL A 172 -19.89 -28.95 -11.66
CA VAL A 172 -19.65 -29.69 -12.92
C VAL A 172 -19.72 -31.20 -12.71
N ASP A 173 -19.06 -31.72 -11.65
CA ASP A 173 -18.94 -33.18 -11.46
C ASP A 173 -20.11 -33.77 -10.69
N LEU A 174 -20.64 -33.03 -9.70
CA LEU A 174 -21.70 -33.53 -8.81
C LEU A 174 -23.08 -32.97 -9.10
N ASN A 175 -23.19 -31.99 -10.01
CA ASN A 175 -24.43 -31.25 -10.31
C ASN A 175 -25.09 -30.68 -9.03
N LYS A 176 -24.26 -30.27 -8.05
CA LYS A 176 -24.73 -29.71 -6.77
C LYS A 176 -24.23 -28.28 -6.63
N THR A 177 -25.15 -27.38 -6.26
CA THR A 177 -24.81 -26.00 -5.87
C THR A 177 -24.32 -25.98 -4.43
N LEU A 178 -23.14 -25.37 -4.19
CA LEU A 178 -22.61 -25.13 -2.85
C LEU A 178 -23.31 -23.93 -2.21
N SER A 179 -23.46 -23.97 -0.88
CA SER A 179 -23.97 -22.83 -0.12
C SER A 179 -23.05 -21.62 -0.22
N ILE A 180 -23.64 -20.42 -0.32
CA ILE A 180 -22.95 -19.13 -0.40
C ILE A 180 -21.98 -18.87 0.77
N PHE A 181 -22.19 -19.49 1.92
CA PHE A 181 -21.29 -19.39 3.08
C PHE A 181 -19.87 -19.90 2.84
N TRP A 182 -19.66 -20.74 1.82
CA TRP A 182 -18.31 -21.20 1.47
C TRP A 182 -17.38 -20.06 0.95
N ILE A 183 -17.94 -18.93 0.55
CA ILE A 183 -17.17 -17.74 0.17
C ILE A 183 -16.71 -16.93 1.40
N THR A 184 -17.36 -17.09 2.56
CA THR A 184 -17.07 -16.30 3.78
C THR A 184 -15.60 -16.31 4.20
N PRO A 185 -14.85 -17.43 4.19
CA PRO A 185 -13.45 -17.44 4.63
C PRO A 185 -12.56 -16.46 3.85
N GLN A 186 -12.74 -16.35 2.52
CA GLN A 186 -11.94 -15.40 1.71
C GLN A 186 -12.19 -13.96 2.12
N PHE A 187 -13.45 -13.60 2.44
CA PHE A 187 -13.82 -12.26 2.88
C PHE A 187 -13.33 -11.94 4.29
N LEU A 188 -13.35 -12.91 5.21
CA LEU A 188 -12.83 -12.73 6.57
C LEU A 188 -11.32 -12.45 6.54
N ILE A 189 -10.56 -13.25 5.79
CA ILE A 189 -9.11 -13.05 5.65
C ILE A 189 -8.84 -11.71 4.94
N PHE A 190 -9.64 -11.36 3.92
CA PHE A 190 -9.48 -10.10 3.21
C PHE A 190 -9.83 -8.89 4.07
N GLY A 191 -10.90 -8.94 4.87
CA GLY A 191 -11.25 -7.86 5.79
C GLY A 191 -10.16 -7.61 6.84
N LEU A 192 -9.52 -8.68 7.33
CA LEU A 192 -8.33 -8.55 8.19
C LEU A 192 -7.16 -7.90 7.45
N SER A 193 -6.92 -8.29 6.21
CA SER A 193 -5.91 -7.69 5.33
C SER A 193 -6.18 -6.19 5.11
N GLU A 194 -7.41 -5.83 4.81
CA GLU A 194 -7.84 -4.44 4.58
C GLU A 194 -7.66 -3.59 5.84
N MET A 195 -8.02 -4.11 7.02
CA MET A 195 -7.81 -3.43 8.29
C MET A 195 -6.33 -3.07 8.50
N PHE A 196 -5.43 -4.03 8.33
CA PHE A 196 -3.99 -3.77 8.51
C PHE A 196 -3.43 -2.82 7.45
N THR A 197 -3.85 -2.95 6.20
CA THR A 197 -3.35 -2.12 5.10
C THR A 197 -3.90 -0.70 5.18
N ALA A 198 -5.22 -0.52 5.32
CA ALA A 198 -5.85 0.81 5.32
C ALA A 198 -5.43 1.63 6.54
N VAL A 199 -5.51 1.05 7.75
CA VAL A 199 -5.09 1.75 8.99
C VAL A 199 -3.60 2.04 8.96
N GLY A 200 -2.78 1.07 8.51
CA GLY A 200 -1.33 1.26 8.38
C GLY A 200 -0.96 2.35 7.39
N LEU A 201 -1.68 2.44 6.26
CA LEU A 201 -1.44 3.44 5.21
C LEU A 201 -1.82 4.85 5.67
N ILE A 202 -2.97 5.01 6.30
CA ILE A 202 -3.42 6.29 6.85
C ILE A 202 -2.44 6.78 7.92
N GLU A 203 -2.03 5.91 8.85
CA GLU A 203 -1.07 6.26 9.89
C GLU A 203 0.31 6.60 9.31
N PHE A 204 0.76 5.83 8.29
CA PHE A 204 2.01 6.09 7.60
C PHE A 204 2.02 7.47 6.95
N PHE A 205 1.00 7.80 6.18
CA PHE A 205 0.89 9.10 5.53
C PHE A 205 0.74 10.24 6.54
N TYR A 206 0.00 10.02 7.61
CA TYR A 206 -0.17 11.04 8.65
C TYR A 206 1.16 11.37 9.34
N LYS A 207 1.97 10.35 9.67
CA LYS A 207 3.29 10.55 10.31
C LYS A 207 4.33 11.18 9.38
N GLN A 208 4.24 10.93 8.07
CA GLN A 208 5.17 11.50 7.10
C GLN A 208 4.80 12.92 6.65
N SER A 209 3.57 13.36 6.94
CA SER A 209 3.09 14.65 6.49
C SER A 209 3.58 15.78 7.39
N LEU A 210 4.22 16.79 6.81
CA LEU A 210 4.39 18.09 7.41
C LEU A 210 3.03 18.79 7.49
N LYS A 211 2.87 19.70 8.47
CA LYS A 211 1.63 20.48 8.63
C LYS A 211 1.27 21.15 7.29
N GLY A 212 0.10 20.81 6.73
CA GLY A 212 -0.39 21.32 5.43
C GLY A 212 -0.39 20.28 4.29
N MET A 213 0.35 19.17 4.35
CA MET A 213 0.36 18.13 3.32
C MET A 213 -0.56 16.94 3.63
N GLN A 214 -1.19 16.89 4.80
CA GLN A 214 -2.04 15.78 5.22
C GLN A 214 -3.20 15.52 4.26
N ALA A 215 -3.87 16.58 3.81
CA ALA A 215 -4.96 16.46 2.84
C ALA A 215 -4.49 15.87 1.51
N PHE A 216 -3.31 16.27 1.03
CA PHE A 216 -2.73 15.75 -0.21
C PHE A 216 -2.40 14.25 -0.10
N LEU A 217 -1.76 13.82 0.99
CA LEU A 217 -1.42 12.42 1.20
C LEU A 217 -2.67 11.54 1.40
N THR A 218 -3.72 12.08 2.04
CA THR A 218 -5.02 11.41 2.11
C THR A 218 -5.65 11.28 0.72
N ALA A 219 -5.60 12.32 -0.10
CA ALA A 219 -6.08 12.27 -1.49
C ALA A 219 -5.32 11.23 -2.31
N MET A 220 -4.00 11.07 -2.13
CA MET A 220 -3.22 10.00 -2.75
C MET A 220 -3.76 8.61 -2.42
N THR A 221 -4.21 8.38 -1.18
CA THR A 221 -4.82 7.10 -0.82
C THR A 221 -6.05 6.80 -1.68
N TYR A 222 -6.95 7.76 -1.85
CA TYR A 222 -8.12 7.60 -2.71
C TYR A 222 -7.76 7.47 -4.19
N CYS A 223 -6.72 8.15 -4.66
CA CYS A 223 -6.19 7.96 -6.00
C CYS A 223 -5.72 6.52 -6.22
N SER A 224 -5.11 5.88 -5.21
CA SER A 224 -4.67 4.49 -5.33
C SER A 224 -5.85 3.52 -5.53
N TYR A 225 -7.00 3.78 -4.90
CA TYR A 225 -8.23 3.01 -5.16
C TYR A 225 -8.67 3.16 -6.62
N SER A 226 -8.75 4.39 -7.12
CA SER A 226 -9.16 4.65 -8.52
C SER A 226 -8.24 3.97 -9.52
N PHE A 227 -6.92 4.10 -9.36
CA PHE A 227 -5.94 3.40 -10.21
C PHE A 227 -6.06 1.89 -10.10
N GLY A 228 -6.33 1.36 -8.90
CA GLY A 228 -6.56 -0.06 -8.68
C GLY A 228 -7.75 -0.58 -9.47
N PHE A 229 -8.89 0.11 -9.47
CA PHE A 229 -10.07 -0.27 -10.24
C PHE A 229 -9.84 -0.21 -11.75
N TYR A 230 -9.15 0.82 -12.26
CA TYR A 230 -8.79 0.87 -13.69
C TYR A 230 -7.83 -0.26 -14.08
N LEU A 231 -6.81 -0.51 -13.26
CA LEU A 231 -5.86 -1.58 -13.50
C LEU A 231 -6.53 -2.96 -13.43
N SER A 232 -7.52 -3.13 -12.55
CA SER A 232 -8.37 -4.31 -12.45
C SER A 232 -9.07 -4.63 -13.78
N SER A 233 -9.73 -3.64 -14.38
CA SER A 233 -10.40 -3.80 -15.68
C SER A 233 -9.41 -4.13 -16.80
N LEU A 234 -8.27 -3.45 -16.82
CA LEU A 234 -7.20 -3.72 -17.79
C LEU A 234 -6.66 -5.15 -17.63
N LEU A 235 -6.47 -5.62 -16.40
CA LEU A 235 -5.95 -6.96 -16.11
C LEU A 235 -6.88 -8.06 -16.65
N VAL A 236 -8.20 -7.94 -16.44
CA VAL A 236 -9.19 -8.88 -16.99
C VAL A 236 -9.12 -8.92 -18.51
N SER A 237 -9.12 -7.74 -19.14
CA SER A 237 -9.04 -7.62 -20.60
C SER A 237 -7.75 -8.26 -21.16
N LEU A 238 -6.64 -8.03 -20.48
CA LEU A 238 -5.33 -8.59 -20.87
C LEU A 238 -5.31 -10.12 -20.72
N VAL A 239 -5.82 -10.64 -19.60
CA VAL A 239 -5.89 -12.08 -19.35
C VAL A 239 -6.77 -12.75 -20.39
N ASN A 240 -7.95 -12.21 -20.69
CA ASN A 240 -8.83 -12.74 -21.71
C ASN A 240 -8.17 -12.73 -23.08
N LYS A 241 -7.48 -11.65 -23.46
CA LYS A 241 -6.77 -11.55 -24.74
C LYS A 241 -5.64 -12.57 -24.88
N ILE A 242 -4.86 -12.79 -23.81
CA ILE A 242 -3.74 -13.75 -23.83
C ILE A 242 -4.25 -15.19 -23.84
N THR A 243 -5.36 -15.47 -23.15
CA THR A 243 -5.91 -16.82 -23.02
C THR A 243 -6.90 -17.19 -24.13
N SER A 244 -7.36 -16.23 -24.93
CA SER A 244 -8.28 -16.45 -26.05
C SER A 244 -7.77 -17.45 -27.10
N SER A 245 -6.46 -17.53 -27.29
CA SER A 245 -5.82 -18.50 -28.23
C SER A 245 -5.80 -19.92 -27.67
N SER A 246 -5.97 -20.12 -26.36
CA SER A 246 -5.80 -21.42 -25.69
C SER A 246 -7.12 -22.09 -25.29
N SER A 247 -8.22 -21.34 -25.26
CA SER A 247 -9.55 -21.82 -24.88
C SER A 247 -10.62 -20.96 -25.54
N HIS A 248 -11.78 -21.50 -25.81
CA HIS A 248 -12.90 -20.92 -26.57
C HIS A 248 -13.33 -19.51 -26.08
N GLY A 249 -12.48 -18.49 -26.28
CA GLY A 249 -12.76 -17.10 -25.98
C GLY A 249 -12.02 -16.47 -24.80
N GLY A 250 -11.24 -17.23 -24.03
CA GLY A 250 -10.51 -16.74 -22.85
C GLY A 250 -10.99 -17.35 -21.52
N TRP A 251 -10.27 -17.06 -20.42
CA TRP A 251 -10.60 -17.65 -19.11
C TRP A 251 -11.83 -17.06 -18.44
N LEU A 252 -12.20 -15.84 -18.78
CA LEU A 252 -13.27 -15.06 -18.13
C LEU A 252 -14.20 -14.45 -19.21
N HIS A 253 -14.51 -15.21 -20.26
CA HIS A 253 -15.24 -14.69 -21.43
C HIS A 253 -16.70 -15.16 -21.47
N ASP A 254 -17.01 -16.29 -20.86
CA ASP A 254 -18.37 -16.86 -20.91
C ASP A 254 -19.28 -16.16 -19.87
N ASN A 255 -20.58 -16.13 -20.18
CA ASN A 255 -21.59 -15.69 -19.21
C ASN A 255 -21.89 -16.76 -18.16
N ASP A 256 -21.46 -18.01 -18.38
CA ASP A 256 -21.59 -19.12 -17.46
C ASP A 256 -20.28 -19.35 -16.70
N LEU A 257 -20.26 -18.98 -15.41
CA LEU A 257 -19.10 -19.11 -14.54
C LEU A 257 -18.57 -20.54 -14.41
N ASN A 258 -19.36 -21.57 -14.72
CA ASN A 258 -18.93 -22.97 -14.70
C ASN A 258 -18.02 -23.33 -15.88
N LYS A 259 -18.11 -22.57 -17.00
CA LYS A 259 -17.24 -22.71 -18.16
C LYS A 259 -15.97 -21.88 -18.03
N ASP A 260 -16.03 -20.81 -17.27
CA ASP A 260 -14.89 -19.96 -16.96
C ASP A 260 -13.85 -20.67 -16.09
N ARG A 261 -12.62 -20.20 -16.16
CA ARG A 261 -11.49 -20.69 -15.34
C ARG A 261 -11.13 -19.67 -14.28
N LEU A 262 -12.14 -19.21 -13.51
CA LEU A 262 -11.95 -18.25 -12.42
C LEU A 262 -11.01 -18.80 -11.34
N ASP A 263 -10.96 -20.11 -11.15
CA ASP A 263 -10.00 -20.79 -10.29
C ASP A 263 -8.54 -20.45 -10.64
N LEU A 264 -8.19 -20.51 -11.94
CA LEU A 264 -6.84 -20.18 -12.42
C LEU A 264 -6.55 -18.69 -12.32
N PHE A 265 -7.57 -17.85 -12.52
CA PHE A 265 -7.44 -16.42 -12.37
C PHE A 265 -7.14 -16.03 -10.92
N TYR A 266 -7.82 -16.61 -9.94
CA TYR A 266 -7.51 -16.39 -8.53
C TYR A 266 -6.11 -16.90 -8.13
N TRP A 267 -5.63 -18.01 -8.68
CA TRP A 267 -4.25 -18.44 -8.49
C TRP A 267 -3.24 -17.44 -9.06
N MET A 268 -3.54 -16.85 -10.22
CA MET A 268 -2.72 -15.79 -10.79
C MET A 268 -2.70 -14.54 -9.89
N LEU A 269 -3.86 -14.14 -9.35
CA LEU A 269 -3.95 -13.03 -8.42
C LEU A 269 -3.20 -13.31 -7.10
N ALA A 270 -3.23 -14.54 -6.59
CA ALA A 270 -2.47 -14.95 -5.42
C ALA A 270 -0.95 -14.81 -5.68
N ALA A 271 -0.47 -15.24 -6.85
CA ALA A 271 0.92 -15.07 -7.25
C ALA A 271 1.30 -13.58 -7.38
N LEU A 272 0.44 -12.77 -8.00
CA LEU A 272 0.64 -11.32 -8.12
C LEU A 272 0.68 -10.64 -6.75
N SER A 273 -0.23 -11.01 -5.84
CA SER A 273 -0.25 -10.51 -4.46
C SER A 273 1.02 -10.87 -3.70
N PHE A 274 1.50 -12.09 -3.84
CA PHE A 274 2.74 -12.54 -3.21
C PHE A 274 3.96 -11.77 -3.73
N LEU A 275 4.05 -11.58 -5.05
CA LEU A 275 5.13 -10.77 -5.66
C LEU A 275 5.07 -9.32 -5.19
N ASN A 276 3.87 -8.74 -5.09
CA ASN A 276 3.66 -7.40 -4.55
C ASN A 276 4.10 -7.31 -3.09
N PHE A 277 3.81 -8.32 -2.28
CA PHE A 277 4.27 -8.39 -0.89
C PHE A 277 5.81 -8.41 -0.80
N LEU A 278 6.50 -9.22 -1.62
CA LEU A 278 7.97 -9.25 -1.67
C LEU A 278 8.55 -7.90 -2.11
N ASN A 279 7.95 -7.29 -3.14
CA ASN A 279 8.33 -5.96 -3.61
C ASN A 279 8.14 -4.90 -2.51
N TYR A 280 7.03 -4.96 -1.79
CA TYR A 280 6.77 -4.09 -0.65
C TYR A 280 7.82 -4.25 0.45
N LEU A 281 8.20 -5.47 0.82
CA LEU A 281 9.23 -5.72 1.84
C LEU A 281 10.57 -5.08 1.45
N PHE A 282 10.93 -5.15 0.17
CA PHE A 282 12.14 -4.50 -0.34
C PHE A 282 12.07 -2.97 -0.16
N TRP A 283 10.97 -2.34 -0.59
CA TRP A 283 10.80 -0.89 -0.52
C TRP A 283 10.62 -0.37 0.90
N SER A 284 9.95 -1.11 1.76
CA SER A 284 9.79 -0.79 3.17
C SER A 284 11.14 -0.75 3.90
N ARG A 285 12.04 -1.72 3.63
CA ARG A 285 13.39 -1.71 4.16
C ARG A 285 14.23 -0.56 3.63
N TRP A 286 14.16 -0.33 2.32
CA TRP A 286 14.88 0.79 1.71
C TRP A 286 14.44 2.14 2.29
N TYR A 287 13.14 2.32 2.45
CA TYR A 287 12.57 3.53 3.04
C TYR A 287 13.03 3.73 4.49
N SER A 288 12.95 2.70 5.31
CA SER A 288 13.37 2.73 6.72
C SER A 288 14.85 3.10 6.87
N ASN A 289 15.73 2.54 6.05
CA ASN A 289 17.16 2.84 6.09
C ASN A 289 17.46 4.29 5.69
N ASN A 290 16.76 4.82 4.69
CA ASN A 290 16.98 6.20 4.24
C ASN A 290 16.43 7.24 5.24
N SER A 291 15.30 6.95 5.89
CA SER A 291 14.74 7.84 6.91
C SER A 291 15.64 7.91 8.16
N SER A 292 16.26 6.81 8.54
CA SER A 292 17.21 6.77 9.65
C SER A 292 18.47 7.57 9.37
N SER A 293 18.98 7.54 8.15
CA SER A 293 20.15 8.31 7.74
C SER A 293 19.89 9.83 7.71
N SER A 294 18.68 10.24 7.36
CA SER A 294 18.28 11.64 7.34
C SER A 294 18.10 12.23 8.75
N SER A 295 17.60 11.44 9.70
CA SER A 295 17.46 11.91 11.09
C SER A 295 18.82 12.06 11.80
N ASN A 296 19.79 11.20 11.52
CA ASN A 296 21.13 11.30 12.09
C ASN A 296 21.88 12.54 11.57
N SER A 297 21.77 12.87 10.29
CA SER A 297 22.42 14.07 9.73
C SER A 297 21.84 15.39 10.29
N HIS A 298 20.54 15.43 10.60
CA HIS A 298 19.94 16.59 11.26
C HIS A 298 20.35 16.73 12.75
N GLN A 299 20.65 15.63 13.40
CA GLN A 299 21.10 15.62 14.78
C GLN A 299 22.56 16.04 14.90
N GLU A 300 23.42 15.64 13.95
CA GLU A 300 24.82 16.08 13.87
C GLU A 300 24.92 17.58 13.57
N THR A 301 24.16 18.12 12.63
CA THR A 301 24.15 19.57 12.33
C THR A 301 23.66 20.41 13.50
N ASN A 302 22.68 19.95 14.27
CA ASN A 302 22.22 20.66 15.48
C ASN A 302 23.25 20.62 16.60
N VAL A 303 24.03 19.54 16.73
CA VAL A 303 25.09 19.45 17.74
C VAL A 303 26.28 20.33 17.37
N GLU A 304 26.63 20.43 16.10
CA GLU A 304 27.69 21.35 15.63
C GLU A 304 27.28 22.81 15.78
N ASP A 305 26.06 23.20 15.46
CA ASP A 305 25.55 24.55 15.68
C ASP A 305 25.52 24.93 17.18
N PHE A 306 25.11 24.00 18.05
CA PHE A 306 25.13 24.22 19.51
C PHE A 306 26.57 24.36 20.04
N SER A 307 27.52 23.62 19.51
CA SER A 307 28.92 23.69 19.91
C SER A 307 29.55 25.01 19.45
N HIS A 308 29.23 25.50 18.25
CA HIS A 308 29.67 26.81 17.76
C HIS A 308 29.05 27.97 18.54
N TYR A 309 27.78 27.89 18.95
CA TYR A 309 27.13 28.90 19.80
C TYR A 309 27.75 29.02 21.21
N ASN A 310 28.05 27.86 21.83
CA ASN A 310 28.69 27.82 23.14
C ASN A 310 30.15 28.31 23.08
N PHE A 311 30.87 28.06 22.01
CA PHE A 311 32.24 28.55 21.83
C PHE A 311 32.29 30.05 21.56
N ALA A 312 31.28 30.63 20.87
CA ALA A 312 31.17 32.05 20.63
C ALA A 312 30.71 32.82 21.89
N SER A 313 29.83 32.23 22.72
CA SER A 313 29.35 32.81 23.97
C SER A 313 30.41 32.78 25.08
N GLY A 314 31.28 31.76 25.08
CA GLY A 314 32.37 31.67 26.08
C GLY A 314 33.53 32.67 25.85
N LYS A 315 33.62 33.28 24.67
CA LYS A 315 34.65 34.30 24.36
C LYS A 315 34.28 35.72 24.74
N ASN A 316 32.98 36.00 24.99
CA ASN A 316 32.53 37.33 25.35
C ASN A 316 32.44 37.60 26.87
N ASN A 317 32.63 36.60 27.72
CA ASN A 317 32.57 36.74 29.17
C ASN A 317 33.96 36.86 29.84
N GLY A 318 35.02 37.12 29.09
CA GLY A 318 36.40 37.21 29.59
C GLY A 318 37.05 38.56 29.53
N ALA A 319 36.31 39.66 29.30
CA ALA A 319 36.94 40.99 29.08
C ALA A 319 36.34 42.15 29.88
N ASP A 320 35.69 41.93 31.04
CA ASP A 320 35.25 43.01 31.92
C ASP A 320 35.57 42.67 33.37
N ASP A 321 36.85 42.74 33.75
CA ASP A 321 37.30 42.96 35.11
C ASP A 321 38.66 43.63 35.02
N ILE A 322 38.69 44.95 35.25
CA ILE A 322 39.75 45.77 35.89
C ILE A 322 39.40 47.25 35.71
N ASN A 323 38.93 47.89 36.74
CA ASN A 323 39.43 49.09 37.41
C ASN A 323 38.33 49.95 38.06
N ILE A 324 38.39 49.98 39.36
CA ILE A 324 37.87 51.07 40.19
C ILE A 324 39.01 51.48 41.14
N PRO A 325 39.33 52.80 41.24
CA PRO A 325 39.95 53.30 42.45
C PRO A 325 38.92 53.68 43.50
#